data_84aebb529e14933b7f43835071279e7a
#
_entry.id   84aebb529e14933b7f43835071279e7a
#
_cell.length_a   1.000
_cell.length_b   1.000
_cell.length_c   1.000
_cell.angle_alpha   90.00
_cell.angle_beta   90.00
_cell.angle_gamma   90.00
#
_symmetry.space_group_name_H-M   'P 1'
#
loop_
_entity.id
_entity.type
_entity.pdbx_description
1 polymer ?
#
loop_
_entity_poly.entity_id
_entity_poly.type
_entity_poly.pdbx_seq_one_letter_code
_entity_poly.pdbx_strand_id
1 'polypeptide(L)'
;QNELVYVERIDLSGNVRTRDKVIRREVEVAEGGLYSATELKKSRDNLKRLGYFEDVRITEARGSASDRVKLIVSVKERPTGSVSLGFGYSSVDNLIGTASIAQSNFMGTGLKLDLSGTVSGSSSRYVLGVTEPWLFDMPISAGFDLYNTEKQYPDFDIRKKGFDLRFGFPITRRYTRGNITYKLEDAYISNVDAGASTCIKEQEGTSTESSIRAQVRRDTRNDAFFPSEG
;
A
#
# COMPACT_ATOMS: atom_id res chain seq x y z
N GLN A 1 16.96 40.99 12.38
CA GLN A 1 17.01 40.45 11.00
C GLN A 1 16.94 38.94 11.13
N ASN A 2 15.89 38.32 10.54
CA ASN A 2 15.86 36.87 10.44
C ASN A 2 16.86 36.49 9.34
N GLU A 3 18.03 35.99 9.73
CA GLU A 3 18.98 35.42 8.77
C GLU A 3 18.37 34.15 8.19
N LEU A 4 18.44 34.00 6.86
CA LEU A 4 18.00 32.80 6.16
C LEU A 4 18.99 31.67 6.49
N VAL A 5 18.51 30.56 6.99
CA VAL A 5 19.31 29.37 7.33
C VAL A 5 19.10 28.30 6.27
N TYR A 6 20.19 27.69 5.81
CA TYR A 6 20.17 26.66 4.78
C TYR A 6 20.57 25.30 5.34
N VAL A 7 19.97 24.25 4.80
CA VAL A 7 20.31 22.87 5.15
C VAL A 7 21.59 22.47 4.42
N GLU A 8 22.67 22.26 5.16
CA GLU A 8 23.96 21.88 4.57
C GLU A 8 23.96 20.41 4.15
N ARG A 9 23.48 19.51 5.02
CA ARG A 9 23.49 18.06 4.82
C ARG A 9 22.43 17.39 5.68
N ILE A 10 21.95 16.24 5.21
CA ILE A 10 21.01 15.37 5.93
C ILE A 10 21.69 14.04 6.21
N ASP A 11 22.01 13.80 7.47
CA ASP A 11 22.60 12.57 7.97
C ASP A 11 21.51 11.63 8.47
N LEU A 12 21.59 10.35 8.10
CA LEU A 12 20.66 9.31 8.53
C LEU A 12 21.35 8.39 9.55
N SER A 13 20.61 7.96 10.56
CA SER A 13 21.13 7.03 11.56
C SER A 13 20.03 6.10 12.10
N GLY A 14 20.42 4.89 12.49
CA GLY A 14 19.51 3.89 13.07
C GLY A 14 18.77 3.01 12.06
N ASN A 15 18.93 3.24 10.78
CA ASN A 15 18.33 2.45 9.71
C ASN A 15 19.22 1.27 9.31
N VAL A 16 19.17 0.20 10.08
CA VAL A 16 20.01 -1.01 9.86
C VAL A 16 19.47 -1.86 8.71
N ARG A 17 18.16 -1.92 8.53
CA ARG A 17 17.47 -2.71 7.50
C ARG A 17 16.92 -1.86 6.37
N THR A 18 16.34 -0.72 6.68
CA THR A 18 15.71 0.17 5.71
C THR A 18 16.79 0.93 4.94
N ARG A 19 16.72 0.90 3.62
CA ARG A 19 17.67 1.60 2.75
C ARG A 19 17.51 3.11 2.89
N ASP A 20 18.60 3.85 2.81
CA ASP A 20 18.64 5.32 2.93
C ASP A 20 17.63 6.01 2.01
N LYS A 21 17.52 5.55 0.77
CA LYS A 21 16.61 6.12 -0.22
C LYS A 21 15.14 6.10 0.23
N VAL A 22 14.74 5.09 1.03
CA VAL A 22 13.37 4.96 1.55
C VAL A 22 13.08 6.06 2.59
N ILE A 23 14.08 6.46 3.36
CA ILE A 23 13.96 7.56 4.33
C ILE A 23 14.04 8.90 3.59
N ARG A 24 15.05 9.08 2.71
CA ARG A 24 15.29 10.33 2.01
C ARG A 24 14.10 10.81 1.19
N ARG A 25 13.37 9.91 0.53
CA ARG A 25 12.20 10.26 -0.29
C ARG A 25 11.00 10.79 0.51
N GLU A 26 10.97 10.54 1.82
CA GLU A 26 9.92 11.05 2.72
C GLU A 26 10.31 12.38 3.39
N VAL A 27 11.55 12.83 3.20
CA VAL A 27 12.03 14.11 3.72
C VAL A 27 11.73 15.20 2.71
N GLU A 28 10.93 16.18 3.13
CA GLU A 28 10.48 17.30 2.26
C GLU A 28 11.56 18.35 2.05
N VAL A 29 12.55 18.43 2.94
CA VAL A 29 13.65 19.38 2.90
C VAL A 29 14.79 18.80 2.06
N ALA A 30 15.34 19.59 1.15
CA ALA A 30 16.49 19.20 0.33
C ALA A 30 17.80 19.75 0.90
N GLU A 31 18.90 19.04 0.70
CA GLU A 31 20.25 19.56 0.96
C GLU A 31 20.51 20.79 0.06
N GLY A 32 21.04 21.87 0.63
CA GLY A 32 21.18 23.16 -0.02
C GLY A 32 19.91 24.02 -0.01
N GLY A 33 18.77 23.47 0.40
CA GLY A 33 17.50 24.18 0.50
C GLY A 33 17.36 25.03 1.75
N LEU A 34 16.35 25.90 1.76
CA LEU A 34 16.03 26.73 2.92
C LEU A 34 15.51 25.88 4.07
N TYR A 35 15.99 26.14 5.28
CA TYR A 35 15.47 25.50 6.48
C TYR A 35 14.02 25.89 6.73
N SER A 36 13.16 24.89 6.99
CA SER A 36 11.75 25.07 7.29
C SER A 36 11.29 24.10 8.37
N ALA A 37 10.97 24.61 9.55
CA ALA A 37 10.44 23.81 10.66
C ALA A 37 9.12 23.12 10.29
N THR A 38 8.30 23.72 9.43
CA THR A 38 7.06 23.13 8.94
C THR A 38 7.33 21.92 8.05
N GLU A 39 8.32 21.99 7.16
CA GLU A 39 8.70 20.87 6.29
C GLU A 39 9.37 19.75 7.09
N LEU A 40 10.16 20.07 8.11
CA LEU A 40 10.72 19.08 9.02
C LEU A 40 9.64 18.33 9.80
N LYS A 41 8.61 19.04 10.30
CA LYS A 41 7.47 18.40 10.93
C LYS A 41 6.75 17.45 9.97
N LYS A 42 6.51 17.88 8.74
CA LYS A 42 5.91 17.01 7.70
C LYS A 42 6.77 15.81 7.39
N SER A 43 8.08 16.00 7.24
CA SER A 43 9.05 14.91 7.02
C SER A 43 8.99 13.86 8.13
N ARG A 44 8.96 14.30 9.37
CA ARG A 44 8.81 13.41 10.52
C ARG A 44 7.48 12.66 10.49
N ASP A 45 6.38 13.34 10.17
CA ASP A 45 5.05 12.74 10.11
C ASP A 45 4.94 11.78 8.92
N ASN A 46 5.59 12.06 7.77
CA ASN A 46 5.70 11.15 6.64
C ASN A 46 6.42 9.86 7.05
N LEU A 47 7.59 9.97 7.67
CA LEU A 47 8.37 8.82 8.14
C LEU A 47 7.59 7.97 9.15
N LYS A 48 6.87 8.60 10.10
CA LYS A 48 6.02 7.89 11.06
C LYS A 48 4.87 7.14 10.35
N ARG A 49 4.26 7.73 9.32
CA ARG A 49 3.18 7.11 8.55
C ARG A 49 3.60 5.88 7.77
N LEU A 50 4.89 5.72 7.42
CA LEU A 50 5.37 4.48 6.81
C LEU A 50 5.13 3.25 7.69
N GLY A 51 5.13 3.44 9.03
CA GLY A 51 4.97 2.35 9.97
C GLY A 51 6.20 1.45 10.12
N TYR A 52 7.36 1.84 9.59
CA TYR A 52 8.61 1.07 9.65
C TYR A 52 9.42 1.36 10.91
N PHE A 53 9.10 2.47 11.60
CA PHE A 53 9.85 2.99 12.72
C PHE A 53 8.99 3.07 13.98
N GLU A 54 9.59 2.71 15.12
CA GLU A 54 9.01 2.90 16.43
C GLU A 54 9.15 4.37 16.88
N ASP A 55 10.31 4.97 16.59
CA ASP A 55 10.59 6.37 16.88
C ASP A 55 11.31 7.04 15.69
N VAL A 56 11.01 8.31 15.48
CA VAL A 56 11.62 9.16 14.46
C VAL A 56 11.93 10.50 15.09
N ARG A 57 13.22 10.87 15.14
CA ARG A 57 13.70 12.15 15.62
C ARG A 57 14.47 12.86 14.52
N ILE A 58 14.18 14.12 14.33
CA ILE A 58 14.96 15.00 13.47
C ILE A 58 15.56 16.07 14.37
N THR A 59 16.87 16.09 14.47
CA THR A 59 17.64 17.05 15.29
C THR A 59 18.53 17.89 14.41
N GLU A 60 18.80 19.09 14.88
CA GLU A 60 19.63 20.08 14.22
C GLU A 60 21.02 20.10 14.85
N ALA A 61 22.03 20.14 14.03
CA ALA A 61 23.42 20.35 14.44
C ALA A 61 24.00 21.55 13.71
N ARG A 62 24.97 22.23 14.33
CA ARG A 62 25.63 23.38 13.72
C ARG A 62 26.33 22.96 12.42
N GLY A 63 26.12 23.73 11.37
CA GLY A 63 26.79 23.56 10.10
C GLY A 63 28.19 24.20 10.06
N SER A 64 28.77 24.28 8.87
CA SER A 64 30.11 24.85 8.63
C SER A 64 30.13 26.38 8.75
N ALA A 65 28.98 27.05 8.63
CA ALA A 65 28.81 28.49 8.73
C ALA A 65 27.63 28.84 9.65
N SER A 66 27.49 30.10 10.05
CA SER A 66 26.41 30.58 10.94
C SER A 66 25.02 30.48 10.30
N ASP A 67 24.94 30.52 8.96
CA ASP A 67 23.74 30.42 8.15
C ASP A 67 23.44 28.98 7.70
N ARG A 68 24.17 27.97 8.22
CA ARG A 68 24.03 26.56 7.84
C ARG A 68 23.72 25.66 9.00
N VAL A 69 22.84 24.67 8.75
CA VAL A 69 22.43 23.66 9.71
C VAL A 69 22.56 22.27 9.09
N LYS A 70 23.05 21.31 9.87
CA LYS A 70 23.01 19.87 9.53
C LYS A 70 21.80 19.27 10.16
N LEU A 71 21.06 18.47 9.41
CA LEU A 71 19.91 17.72 9.92
C LEU A 71 20.34 16.28 10.18
N ILE A 72 20.04 15.77 11.37
CA ILE A 72 20.28 14.38 11.74
C ILE A 72 18.91 13.71 11.91
N VAL A 73 18.58 12.82 10.99
CA VAL A 73 17.36 12.01 11.03
C VAL A 73 17.71 10.68 11.69
N SER A 74 17.35 10.53 12.94
CA SER A 74 17.56 9.30 13.70
C SER A 74 16.26 8.51 13.76
N VAL A 75 16.33 7.24 13.37
CA VAL A 75 15.18 6.33 13.37
C VAL A 75 15.45 5.11 14.24
N LYS A 76 14.40 4.59 14.87
CA LYS A 76 14.41 3.30 15.54
C LYS A 76 13.48 2.37 14.79
N GLU A 77 14.04 1.35 14.12
CA GLU A 77 13.26 0.41 13.32
C GLU A 77 12.42 -0.53 14.18
N ARG A 78 11.26 -0.93 13.63
CA ARG A 78 10.41 -1.97 14.21
C ARG A 78 10.18 -3.09 13.18
N PRO A 79 9.74 -4.28 13.62
CA PRO A 79 9.30 -5.32 12.70
C PRO A 79 8.19 -4.80 11.78
N THR A 80 8.33 -5.05 10.48
CA THR A 80 7.36 -4.61 9.44
C THR A 80 6.56 -5.76 8.85
N GLY A 81 6.82 -6.98 9.33
CA GLY A 81 6.05 -8.18 9.02
C GLY A 81 4.93 -8.41 10.02
N SER A 82 3.82 -8.93 9.54
CA SER A 82 2.69 -9.38 10.36
C SER A 82 2.14 -10.69 9.85
N VAL A 83 1.69 -11.53 10.75
CA VAL A 83 0.94 -12.77 10.48
C VAL A 83 -0.39 -12.64 11.20
N SER A 84 -1.48 -12.89 10.50
CA SER A 84 -2.82 -12.88 11.06
C SER A 84 -3.51 -14.19 10.76
N LEU A 85 -4.17 -14.76 11.78
CA LEU A 85 -5.03 -15.93 11.69
C LEU A 85 -6.40 -15.54 12.21
N GLY A 86 -7.44 -15.94 11.53
CA GLY A 86 -8.82 -15.68 11.91
C GLY A 86 -9.70 -16.88 11.68
N PHE A 87 -10.69 -17.06 12.54
CA PHE A 87 -11.73 -18.08 12.41
C PHE A 87 -13.09 -17.43 12.61
N GLY A 88 -14.05 -17.86 11.83
CA GLY A 88 -15.41 -17.36 11.88
C GLY A 88 -16.41 -18.45 11.51
N TYR A 89 -17.67 -18.16 11.72
CA TYR A 89 -18.78 -19.01 11.31
C TYR A 89 -19.84 -18.18 10.61
N SER A 90 -20.35 -18.69 9.51
CA SER A 90 -21.45 -18.13 8.73
C SER A 90 -22.52 -19.19 8.52
N SER A 91 -23.79 -18.83 8.53
CA SER A 91 -24.89 -19.75 8.20
C SER A 91 -24.85 -20.21 6.74
N VAL A 92 -24.17 -19.49 5.86
CA VAL A 92 -24.04 -19.82 4.43
C VAL A 92 -22.75 -20.59 4.15
N ASP A 93 -21.62 -20.09 4.67
CA ASP A 93 -20.29 -20.62 4.37
C ASP A 93 -19.75 -21.59 5.44
N ASN A 94 -20.52 -21.83 6.51
CA ASN A 94 -20.13 -22.65 7.67
C ASN A 94 -18.88 -22.09 8.36
N LEU A 95 -17.91 -22.94 8.69
CA LEU A 95 -16.65 -22.55 9.30
C LEU A 95 -15.78 -21.83 8.25
N ILE A 96 -15.26 -20.67 8.63
CA ILE A 96 -14.38 -19.84 7.80
C ILE A 96 -13.02 -19.74 8.51
N GLY A 97 -11.96 -20.11 7.81
CA GLY A 97 -10.58 -19.89 8.22
C GLY A 97 -9.92 -18.85 7.33
N THR A 98 -9.22 -17.91 7.94
CA THR A 98 -8.41 -16.91 7.22
C THR A 98 -6.98 -16.93 7.73
N ALA A 99 -6.03 -16.81 6.82
CA ALA A 99 -4.62 -16.63 7.14
C ALA A 99 -4.03 -15.54 6.25
N SER A 100 -3.23 -14.65 6.82
CA SER A 100 -2.52 -13.67 6.02
C SER A 100 -1.13 -13.39 6.56
N ILE A 101 -0.20 -13.14 5.64
CA ILE A 101 1.16 -12.70 5.90
C ILE A 101 1.36 -11.42 5.12
N ALA A 102 1.74 -10.34 5.80
CA ALA A 102 2.04 -9.07 5.18
C ALA A 102 3.43 -8.59 5.59
N GLN A 103 4.18 -8.03 4.63
CA GLN A 103 5.49 -7.43 4.86
C GLN A 103 5.53 -6.07 4.18
N SER A 104 5.58 -5.00 4.97
CA SER A 104 5.46 -3.63 4.45
C SER A 104 6.79 -3.03 3.96
N ASN A 105 7.92 -3.62 4.31
CA ASN A 105 9.25 -3.13 3.94
C ASN A 105 10.17 -4.31 3.59
N PHE A 106 9.85 -5.00 2.50
CA PHE A 106 10.57 -6.20 2.08
C PHE A 106 12.02 -5.85 1.73
N MET A 107 12.98 -6.53 2.37
CA MET A 107 14.42 -6.29 2.23
C MET A 107 14.85 -4.81 2.40
N GLY A 108 14.06 -4.03 3.18
CA GLY A 108 14.37 -2.63 3.41
C GLY A 108 14.15 -1.70 2.22
N THR A 109 13.50 -2.16 1.16
CA THR A 109 13.29 -1.40 -0.09
C THR A 109 12.04 -0.53 -0.07
N GLY A 110 11.14 -0.77 0.89
CA GLY A 110 9.79 -0.17 0.93
C GLY A 110 8.77 -0.95 0.11
N LEU A 111 9.18 -2.04 -0.55
CA LEU A 111 8.29 -2.94 -1.28
C LEU A 111 7.33 -3.62 -0.28
N LYS A 112 6.06 -3.70 -0.62
CA LYS A 112 5.03 -4.38 0.17
C LYS A 112 4.70 -5.72 -0.48
N LEU A 113 4.67 -6.76 0.35
CA LEU A 113 4.22 -8.10 -0.02
C LEU A 113 3.05 -8.49 0.87
N ASP A 114 2.00 -9.01 0.26
CA ASP A 114 0.79 -9.46 0.93
C ASP A 114 0.40 -10.84 0.38
N LEU A 115 0.30 -11.82 1.26
CA LEU A 115 -0.22 -13.15 0.95
C LEU A 115 -1.41 -13.41 1.85
N SER A 116 -2.55 -13.75 1.29
CA SER A 116 -3.74 -14.08 2.06
C SER A 116 -4.47 -15.29 1.49
N GLY A 117 -5.03 -16.08 2.40
CA GLY A 117 -5.89 -17.22 2.09
C GLY A 117 -7.12 -17.20 2.99
N THR A 118 -8.27 -17.44 2.38
CA THR A 118 -9.54 -17.66 3.07
C THR A 118 -10.13 -18.96 2.57
N VAL A 119 -10.56 -19.83 3.47
CA VAL A 119 -11.19 -21.11 3.14
C VAL A 119 -12.44 -21.26 4.00
N SER A 120 -13.53 -21.67 3.39
CA SER A 120 -14.78 -22.00 4.05
C SER A 120 -15.38 -23.28 3.50
N GLY A 121 -16.54 -23.68 4.03
CA GLY A 121 -17.26 -24.87 3.54
C GLY A 121 -17.70 -24.77 2.07
N SER A 122 -17.90 -23.56 1.54
CA SER A 122 -18.41 -23.30 0.18
C SER A 122 -17.49 -22.41 -0.65
N SER A 123 -16.39 -21.89 -0.10
CA SER A 123 -15.51 -21.01 -0.87
C SER A 123 -14.05 -21.09 -0.46
N SER A 124 -13.17 -20.84 -1.42
CA SER A 124 -11.75 -20.61 -1.16
C SER A 124 -11.28 -19.40 -1.94
N ARG A 125 -10.38 -18.61 -1.34
CA ARG A 125 -9.76 -17.45 -1.99
C ARG A 125 -8.30 -17.36 -1.56
N TYR A 126 -7.42 -17.23 -2.54
CA TYR A 126 -5.99 -17.02 -2.34
C TYR A 126 -5.57 -15.78 -3.13
N VAL A 127 -4.81 -14.90 -2.49
CA VAL A 127 -4.30 -13.67 -3.10
C VAL A 127 -2.84 -13.49 -2.75
N LEU A 128 -2.03 -13.21 -3.75
CA LEU A 128 -0.65 -12.76 -3.61
C LEU A 128 -0.54 -11.37 -4.22
N GLY A 129 -0.21 -10.37 -3.40
CA GLY A 129 -0.03 -8.98 -3.79
C GLY A 129 1.39 -8.50 -3.61
N VAL A 130 1.87 -7.72 -4.57
CA VAL A 130 3.14 -6.99 -4.53
C VAL A 130 2.88 -5.54 -4.85
N THR A 131 3.41 -4.60 -4.06
CA THR A 131 3.24 -3.17 -4.32
C THR A 131 4.54 -2.42 -4.08
N GLU A 132 5.03 -1.75 -5.13
CA GLU A 132 6.11 -0.77 -5.04
C GLU A 132 5.48 0.63 -4.94
N PRO A 133 5.59 1.32 -3.80
CA PRO A 133 4.98 2.64 -3.62
C PRO A 133 5.72 3.77 -4.33
N TRP A 134 6.97 3.57 -4.73
CA TRP A 134 7.84 4.56 -5.37
C TRP A 134 8.54 3.96 -6.60
N LEU A 135 7.79 3.74 -7.65
CA LEU A 135 8.30 3.17 -8.88
C LEU A 135 9.35 4.10 -9.51
N PHE A 136 10.57 3.59 -9.72
CA PHE A 136 11.71 4.36 -10.25
C PHE A 136 12.03 5.62 -9.43
N ASP A 137 11.87 5.55 -8.10
CA ASP A 137 12.06 6.66 -7.16
C ASP A 137 11.15 7.89 -7.45
N MET A 138 10.06 7.68 -8.19
CA MET A 138 8.99 8.65 -8.41
C MET A 138 7.80 8.38 -7.46
N PRO A 139 6.97 9.37 -7.12
CA PRO A 139 5.79 9.18 -6.25
C PRO A 139 4.63 8.45 -6.98
N ILE A 140 4.98 7.47 -7.80
CA ILE A 140 4.07 6.61 -8.54
C ILE A 140 4.12 5.23 -7.89
N SER A 141 2.98 4.69 -7.50
CA SER A 141 2.89 3.33 -7.00
C SER A 141 2.54 2.37 -8.13
N ALA A 142 3.20 1.21 -8.15
CA ALA A 142 2.84 0.10 -9.01
C ALA A 142 2.54 -1.13 -8.15
N GLY A 143 1.48 -1.84 -8.49
CA GLY A 143 1.09 -3.07 -7.79
C GLY A 143 0.69 -4.15 -8.77
N PHE A 144 0.92 -5.38 -8.34
CA PHE A 144 0.53 -6.58 -9.05
C PHE A 144 -0.11 -7.54 -8.06
N ASP A 145 -1.30 -8.04 -8.37
CA ASP A 145 -1.99 -9.04 -7.58
C ASP A 145 -2.29 -10.27 -8.44
N LEU A 146 -2.02 -11.45 -7.90
CA LEU A 146 -2.49 -12.72 -8.42
C LEU A 146 -3.56 -13.26 -7.50
N TYR A 147 -4.64 -13.79 -8.05
CA TYR A 147 -5.68 -14.40 -7.24
C TYR A 147 -6.28 -15.64 -7.88
N ASN A 148 -6.73 -16.54 -7.01
CA ASN A 148 -7.58 -17.67 -7.33
C ASN A 148 -8.73 -17.71 -6.32
N THR A 149 -9.96 -17.75 -6.82
CA THR A 149 -11.17 -17.80 -6.01
C THR A 149 -12.06 -18.91 -6.52
N GLU A 150 -12.55 -19.75 -5.63
CA GLU A 150 -13.57 -20.74 -5.93
C GLU A 150 -14.77 -20.48 -5.01
N LYS A 151 -15.97 -20.58 -5.55
CA LYS A 151 -17.19 -20.46 -4.77
C LYS A 151 -18.25 -21.42 -5.31
N GLN A 152 -18.82 -22.18 -4.38
CA GLN A 152 -19.93 -23.09 -4.64
C GLN A 152 -21.22 -22.37 -4.27
N TYR A 153 -22.12 -22.30 -5.23
CA TYR A 153 -23.50 -21.86 -5.03
C TYR A 153 -24.42 -23.06 -5.07
N PRO A 154 -25.65 -22.97 -4.59
CA PRO A 154 -26.59 -24.08 -4.65
C PRO A 154 -26.81 -24.61 -6.06
N ASP A 155 -26.79 -23.75 -7.06
CA ASP A 155 -27.17 -24.04 -8.44
C ASP A 155 -25.98 -24.13 -9.41
N PHE A 156 -24.76 -23.74 -9.00
CA PHE A 156 -23.55 -23.80 -9.83
C PHE A 156 -22.29 -23.56 -9.02
N ASP A 157 -21.15 -23.91 -9.59
CA ASP A 157 -19.82 -23.58 -9.05
C ASP A 157 -19.16 -22.53 -9.95
N ILE A 158 -18.45 -21.58 -9.35
CA ILE A 158 -17.64 -20.61 -10.08
C ILE A 158 -16.20 -20.62 -9.59
N ARG A 159 -15.27 -20.72 -10.52
CA ARG A 159 -13.84 -20.56 -10.28
C ARG A 159 -13.33 -19.36 -11.06
N LYS A 160 -12.63 -18.46 -10.39
CA LYS A 160 -12.03 -17.27 -10.99
C LYS A 160 -10.55 -17.23 -10.68
N LYS A 161 -9.73 -17.08 -11.71
CA LYS A 161 -8.29 -16.89 -11.60
C LYS A 161 -7.87 -15.72 -12.46
N GLY A 162 -6.99 -14.89 -11.95
CA GLY A 162 -6.60 -13.72 -12.71
C GLY A 162 -5.50 -12.93 -12.04
N PHE A 163 -5.21 -11.79 -12.66
CA PHE A 163 -4.30 -10.81 -12.09
C PHE A 163 -4.81 -9.39 -12.29
N ASP A 164 -4.38 -8.52 -11.38
CA ASP A 164 -4.59 -7.09 -11.44
C ASP A 164 -3.25 -6.36 -11.52
N LEU A 165 -3.13 -5.41 -12.45
CA LEU A 165 -2.05 -4.43 -12.49
C LEU A 165 -2.60 -3.09 -12.00
N ARG A 166 -1.99 -2.55 -10.95
CA ARG A 166 -2.43 -1.30 -10.31
C ARG A 166 -1.37 -0.23 -10.42
N PHE A 167 -1.77 0.95 -10.89
CA PHE A 167 -0.92 2.14 -10.94
C PHE A 167 -1.60 3.29 -10.20
N GLY A 168 -0.87 3.91 -9.28
CA GLY A 168 -1.35 5.07 -8.53
C GLY A 168 -0.37 6.23 -8.68
N PHE A 169 -0.88 7.43 -8.96
CA PHE A 169 -0.05 8.62 -9.17
C PHE A 169 -0.72 9.87 -8.59
N PRO A 170 0.07 10.85 -8.11
CA PRO A 170 -0.48 12.12 -7.67
C PRO A 170 -0.91 12.95 -8.89
N ILE A 171 -2.16 13.43 -8.91
CA ILE A 171 -2.64 14.42 -9.89
C ILE A 171 -2.31 15.81 -9.38
N THR A 172 -2.49 16.03 -8.08
CA THR A 172 -2.02 17.23 -7.40
C THR A 172 -1.15 16.85 -6.21
N ARG A 173 -0.19 17.69 -5.86
CA ARG A 173 0.79 17.39 -4.79
C ARG A 173 0.18 17.03 -3.44
N ARG A 174 -1.05 17.46 -3.14
CA ARG A 174 -1.61 17.33 -1.79
C ARG A 174 -2.89 16.52 -1.68
N TYR A 175 -3.82 16.69 -2.63
CA TYR A 175 -5.22 16.31 -2.35
C TYR A 175 -5.81 15.30 -3.33
N THR A 176 -5.22 15.15 -4.52
CA THR A 176 -5.85 14.34 -5.57
C THR A 176 -4.89 13.28 -6.07
N ARG A 177 -5.31 12.03 -6.03
CA ARG A 177 -4.59 10.87 -6.58
C ARG A 177 -5.44 10.21 -7.65
N GLY A 178 -4.79 9.81 -8.73
CA GLY A 178 -5.34 8.93 -9.75
C GLY A 178 -4.92 7.49 -9.50
N ASN A 179 -5.80 6.56 -9.80
CA ASN A 179 -5.48 5.13 -9.81
C ASN A 179 -6.02 4.53 -11.11
N ILE A 180 -5.22 3.70 -11.75
CA ILE A 180 -5.62 2.88 -12.89
C ILE A 180 -5.37 1.43 -12.52
N THR A 181 -6.37 0.59 -12.72
CA THR A 181 -6.26 -0.86 -12.51
C THR A 181 -6.65 -1.55 -13.80
N TYR A 182 -5.75 -2.37 -14.32
CA TYR A 182 -6.04 -3.33 -15.37
C TYR A 182 -6.25 -4.69 -14.74
N LYS A 183 -7.34 -5.36 -15.09
CA LYS A 183 -7.71 -6.69 -14.63
C LYS A 183 -7.85 -7.62 -15.83
N LEU A 184 -7.23 -8.80 -15.70
CA LEU A 184 -7.50 -9.95 -16.57
C LEU A 184 -7.93 -11.12 -15.71
N GLU A 185 -9.09 -11.67 -15.98
CA GLU A 185 -9.70 -12.74 -15.20
C GLU A 185 -10.30 -13.81 -16.12
N ASP A 186 -9.96 -15.06 -15.85
CA ASP A 186 -10.68 -16.22 -16.39
C ASP A 186 -11.70 -16.70 -15.35
N ALA A 187 -12.95 -16.73 -15.71
CA ALA A 187 -14.04 -17.30 -14.93
C ALA A 187 -14.49 -18.61 -15.57
N TYR A 188 -14.60 -19.66 -14.76
CA TYR A 188 -15.11 -20.97 -15.15
C TYR A 188 -16.33 -21.30 -14.32
N ILE A 189 -17.47 -21.46 -14.99
CA ILE A 189 -18.75 -21.87 -14.39
C ILE A 189 -18.98 -23.32 -14.73
N SER A 190 -19.27 -24.13 -13.74
CA SER A 190 -19.50 -25.58 -13.84
C SER A 190 -20.56 -26.05 -12.85
N ASN A 191 -20.94 -27.33 -12.94
CA ASN A 191 -21.95 -27.96 -12.10
C ASN A 191 -23.28 -27.20 -12.08
N VAL A 192 -23.71 -26.74 -13.26
CA VAL A 192 -24.94 -25.95 -13.40
C VAL A 192 -26.15 -26.88 -13.26
N ASP A 193 -26.98 -26.61 -12.25
CA ASP A 193 -28.21 -27.40 -11.98
C ASP A 193 -29.24 -27.17 -13.10
N ALA A 194 -30.06 -28.20 -13.35
CA ALA A 194 -31.14 -28.13 -14.29
C ALA A 194 -32.18 -27.04 -13.95
N GLY A 195 -32.33 -26.69 -12.68
CA GLY A 195 -33.19 -25.62 -12.18
C GLY A 195 -32.57 -24.22 -12.25
N ALA A 196 -31.26 -24.08 -12.57
CA ALA A 196 -30.59 -22.81 -12.63
C ALA A 196 -31.20 -21.85 -13.67
N SER A 197 -31.03 -20.54 -13.47
CA SER A 197 -31.55 -19.53 -14.40
C SER A 197 -30.93 -19.66 -15.79
N THR A 198 -31.66 -19.27 -16.80
CA THR A 198 -31.18 -19.31 -18.20
C THR A 198 -29.88 -18.54 -18.38
N CYS A 199 -29.75 -17.41 -17.71
CA CYS A 199 -28.53 -16.61 -17.73
C CYS A 199 -27.28 -17.36 -17.24
N ILE A 200 -27.41 -18.18 -16.18
CA ILE A 200 -26.30 -19.02 -15.67
C ILE A 200 -25.99 -20.16 -16.62
N LYS A 201 -27.00 -20.81 -17.17
CA LYS A 201 -26.82 -21.88 -18.17
C LYS A 201 -26.12 -21.42 -19.44
N GLU A 202 -26.40 -20.19 -19.89
CA GLU A 202 -25.74 -19.59 -21.05
C GLU A 202 -24.27 -19.20 -20.76
N GLN A 203 -23.90 -19.07 -19.51
CA GLN A 203 -22.54 -18.75 -19.07
C GLN A 203 -21.73 -19.98 -18.63
N GLU A 204 -22.28 -21.17 -18.77
CA GLU A 204 -21.55 -22.40 -18.44
C GLU A 204 -20.28 -22.53 -19.29
N GLY A 205 -19.17 -22.90 -18.66
CA GLY A 205 -17.88 -23.00 -19.31
C GLY A 205 -16.93 -21.86 -18.93
N THR A 206 -15.96 -21.59 -19.78
CA THR A 206 -14.91 -20.60 -19.53
C THR A 206 -15.23 -19.29 -20.22
N SER A 207 -15.13 -18.18 -19.49
CA SER A 207 -15.16 -16.82 -20.02
C SER A 207 -13.94 -16.04 -19.56
N THR A 208 -13.36 -15.23 -20.45
CA THR A 208 -12.23 -14.33 -20.13
C THR A 208 -12.72 -12.90 -20.12
N GLU A 209 -12.48 -12.20 -19.01
CA GLU A 209 -12.79 -10.79 -18.85
C GLU A 209 -11.49 -9.96 -18.81
N SER A 210 -11.42 -8.93 -19.63
CA SER A 210 -10.39 -7.90 -19.60
C SER A 210 -11.03 -6.55 -19.32
N SER A 211 -10.61 -5.89 -18.24
CA SER A 211 -11.21 -4.61 -17.85
C SER A 211 -10.18 -3.60 -17.36
N ILE A 212 -10.49 -2.32 -17.58
CA ILE A 212 -9.71 -1.18 -17.09
C ILE A 212 -10.62 -0.35 -16.19
N ARG A 213 -10.16 -0.08 -14.98
CA ARG A 213 -10.82 0.82 -14.03
C ARG A 213 -9.94 2.04 -13.82
N ALA A 214 -10.48 3.23 -14.05
CA ALA A 214 -9.85 4.50 -13.67
C ALA A 214 -10.61 5.10 -12.48
N GLN A 215 -9.88 5.58 -11.47
CA GLN A 215 -10.43 6.19 -10.27
C GLN A 215 -9.65 7.45 -9.93
N VAL A 216 -10.35 8.53 -9.60
CA VAL A 216 -9.77 9.74 -9.04
C VAL A 216 -10.30 9.90 -7.62
N ARG A 217 -9.39 10.05 -6.66
CA ARG A 217 -9.72 10.31 -5.26
C ARG A 217 -9.17 11.66 -4.86
N ARG A 218 -10.05 12.51 -4.35
CA ARG A 218 -9.67 13.79 -3.72
C ARG A 218 -9.96 13.70 -2.23
N ASP A 219 -8.93 14.03 -1.43
CA ASP A 219 -9.03 14.07 0.04
C ASP A 219 -8.43 15.40 0.50
N THR A 220 -9.27 16.30 0.99
CA THR A 220 -8.91 17.66 1.42
C THR A 220 -8.81 17.79 2.93
N ARG A 221 -9.07 16.72 3.68
CA ARG A 221 -9.00 16.72 5.14
C ARG A 221 -7.61 17.08 5.64
N ASN A 222 -7.57 17.93 6.66
CA ASN A 222 -6.32 18.33 7.33
C ASN A 222 -5.70 17.19 8.16
N ASP A 223 -6.52 16.29 8.71
CA ASP A 223 -6.11 15.08 9.42
C ASP A 223 -6.95 13.87 8.99
N ALA A 224 -6.32 12.70 8.84
CA ALA A 224 -6.99 11.49 8.39
C ALA A 224 -7.87 10.84 9.46
N PHE A 225 -7.50 11.01 10.75
CA PHE A 225 -8.17 10.38 11.90
C PHE A 225 -9.12 11.33 12.61
N PHE A 226 -8.72 12.60 12.76
CA PHE A 226 -9.51 13.64 13.45
C PHE A 226 -9.63 14.87 12.55
N PRO A 227 -10.41 14.80 11.46
CA PRO A 227 -10.55 15.91 10.54
C PRO A 227 -11.32 17.04 11.22
N SER A 228 -10.75 18.23 11.23
CA SER A 228 -11.42 19.46 11.66
C SER A 228 -11.75 20.39 10.48
N GLU A 229 -11.14 20.14 9.31
CA GLU A 229 -11.36 20.87 8.06
C GLU A 229 -11.23 19.89 6.88
N GLY A 230 -12.00 20.14 5.78
CA GLY A 230 -11.95 19.30 4.58
C GLY A 230 -13.09 19.55 3.61
#